data_77b30eb79729a0e6dc4c1bbc0fe186cc
#
_entry.id   77b30eb79729a0e6dc4c1bbc0fe186cc
#
_cell.length_a   1.000
_cell.length_b   1.000
_cell.length_c   1.000
_cell.angle_alpha   90.00
_cell.angle_beta   90.00
_cell.angle_gamma   90.00
#
_symmetry.space_group_name_H-M   'P 1'
#
loop_
_entity.id
_entity.type
_entity.pdbx_description
1 polymer ?
#
loop_
_entity_poly.entity_id
_entity_poly.type
_entity_poly.pdbx_seq_one_letter_code
_entity_poly.pdbx_strand_id
1 'polypeptide(L)'
;DFAQLLKSLYTALKPGGQAYISCVIEGSLNEIKTAFSALDNNSHINTFNSEQHINQSVQKSGFTINTMQKALYCDEFTSPLNAIRSIKAIGATAQNHSNTRRGLLTKHALQQVCSAYPLKNNKAHVSYHVMLLALCKKKQLNKNR
;
A
#
# COMPACT_ATOMS: atom_id res chain seq x y z
N ASP A 1 -11.89 0.22 1.29
CA ASP A 1 -11.92 -0.83 2.32
C ASP A 1 -11.64 -2.19 1.68
N PHE A 2 -10.60 -2.90 2.15
CA PHE A 2 -10.14 -4.18 1.61
C PHE A 2 -11.18 -5.30 1.80
N ALA A 3 -11.87 -5.33 2.93
CA ALA A 3 -12.92 -6.32 3.20
C ALA A 3 -14.12 -6.16 2.25
N GLN A 4 -14.49 -4.92 1.93
CA GLN A 4 -15.55 -4.64 0.96
C GLN A 4 -15.15 -5.04 -0.46
N LEU A 5 -13.89 -4.83 -0.85
CA LEU A 5 -13.35 -5.32 -2.12
C LEU A 5 -13.49 -6.85 -2.23
N LEU A 6 -13.05 -7.59 -1.20
CA LEU A 6 -13.15 -9.05 -1.17
C LEU A 6 -14.61 -9.53 -1.28
N LYS A 7 -15.53 -8.88 -0.57
CA LYS A 7 -16.97 -9.18 -0.64
C LYS A 7 -17.52 -8.98 -2.06
N SER A 8 -17.16 -7.88 -2.70
CA SER A 8 -17.58 -7.58 -4.07
C SER A 8 -17.04 -8.60 -5.07
N LEU A 9 -15.76 -8.96 -4.95
CA LEU A 9 -15.13 -9.99 -5.78
C LEU A 9 -15.77 -11.36 -5.56
N TYR A 10 -16.02 -11.73 -4.31
CA TYR A 10 -16.68 -13.01 -3.98
C TYR A 10 -18.07 -13.11 -4.61
N THR A 11 -18.83 -12.01 -4.60
CA THR A 11 -20.17 -11.96 -5.21
C THR A 11 -20.10 -12.06 -6.73
N ALA A 12 -19.16 -11.37 -7.36
CA ALA A 12 -19.02 -11.32 -8.82
C ALA A 12 -18.49 -12.62 -9.44
N LEU A 13 -17.68 -13.39 -8.70
CA LEU A 13 -17.08 -14.61 -9.19
C LEU A 13 -18.08 -15.78 -9.20
N LYS A 14 -18.02 -16.61 -10.24
CA LYS A 14 -18.70 -17.91 -10.28
C LYS A 14 -18.07 -18.90 -9.29
N PRO A 15 -18.80 -19.93 -8.81
CA PRO A 15 -18.20 -21.02 -8.04
C PRO A 15 -16.99 -21.64 -8.76
N GLY A 16 -15.86 -21.79 -8.08
CA GLY A 16 -14.59 -22.21 -8.65
C GLY A 16 -13.78 -21.10 -9.32
N GLY A 17 -14.33 -19.87 -9.40
CA GLY A 17 -13.61 -18.70 -9.94
C GLY A 17 -12.44 -18.29 -9.06
N GLN A 18 -11.42 -17.70 -9.67
CA GLN A 18 -10.19 -17.29 -9.01
C GLN A 18 -10.06 -15.76 -9.04
N ALA A 19 -9.45 -15.20 -8.00
CA ALA A 19 -9.05 -13.80 -7.93
C ALA A 19 -7.55 -13.70 -7.61
N TYR A 20 -6.85 -12.86 -8.34
CA TYR A 20 -5.45 -12.52 -8.10
C TYR A 20 -5.40 -11.06 -7.67
N ILE A 21 -4.83 -10.81 -6.50
CA ILE A 21 -4.78 -9.48 -5.90
C ILE A 21 -3.34 -9.19 -5.52
N SER A 22 -2.86 -8.00 -5.89
CA SER A 22 -1.65 -7.41 -5.33
C SER A 22 -2.03 -6.15 -4.55
N CYS A 23 -1.54 -6.00 -3.34
CA CYS A 23 -1.78 -4.80 -2.54
C CYS A 23 -0.53 -4.40 -1.77
N VAL A 24 -0.31 -3.08 -1.72
CA VAL A 24 0.74 -2.49 -0.89
C VAL A 24 0.31 -2.58 0.57
N ILE A 25 1.23 -3.00 1.44
CA ILE A 25 0.97 -3.22 2.86
C ILE A 25 1.83 -2.32 3.74
N GLU A 26 1.51 -2.32 5.03
CA GLU A 26 2.26 -1.62 6.07
C GLU A 26 3.76 -1.92 5.99
N GLY A 27 4.59 -0.92 6.28
CA GLY A 27 6.05 -0.97 6.09
C GLY A 27 6.52 -0.36 4.75
N SER A 28 5.60 -0.12 3.81
CA SER A 28 5.92 0.56 2.55
C SER A 28 6.18 2.05 2.75
N LEU A 29 6.99 2.63 1.87
CA LEU A 29 7.30 4.07 1.81
C LEU A 29 7.94 4.60 3.11
N ASN A 30 8.63 3.77 3.87
CA ASN A 30 9.25 4.17 5.13
C ASN A 30 10.28 5.28 4.96
N GLU A 31 11.01 5.31 3.85
CA GLU A 31 11.99 6.35 3.54
C GLU A 31 11.32 7.72 3.41
N ILE A 32 10.17 7.75 2.76
CA ILE A 32 9.35 8.96 2.62
C ILE A 32 8.82 9.40 3.99
N LYS A 33 8.27 8.45 4.77
CA LYS A 33 7.76 8.71 6.11
C LYS A 33 8.84 9.30 7.00
N THR A 34 10.04 8.71 6.97
CA THR A 34 11.20 9.18 7.73
C THR A 34 11.61 10.60 7.31
N ALA A 35 11.64 10.88 6.00
CA ALA A 35 11.99 12.21 5.52
C ALA A 35 10.99 13.28 5.99
N PHE A 36 9.70 12.99 5.93
CA PHE A 36 8.65 13.94 6.34
C PHE A 36 8.54 14.11 7.86
N SER A 37 8.97 13.14 8.68
CA SER A 37 8.99 13.29 10.14
C SER A 37 9.95 14.39 10.63
N ALA A 38 10.89 14.82 9.80
CA ALA A 38 11.73 15.98 10.08
C ALA A 38 10.99 17.33 9.92
N LEU A 39 9.85 17.33 9.25
CA LEU A 39 9.03 18.52 9.04
C LEU A 39 7.95 18.68 10.11
N ASP A 40 7.20 17.63 10.35
CA ASP A 40 6.10 17.59 11.32
C ASP A 40 5.72 16.14 11.68
N ASN A 41 4.74 15.99 12.58
CA ASN A 41 4.23 14.67 13.01
C ASN A 41 3.00 14.22 12.20
N ASN A 42 2.68 14.86 11.08
CA ASN A 42 1.53 14.49 10.27
C ASN A 42 1.85 13.30 9.35
N SER A 43 0.83 12.55 8.98
CA SER A 43 0.97 11.54 7.94
C SER A 43 0.94 12.20 6.56
N HIS A 44 2.01 12.05 5.80
CA HIS A 44 2.14 12.57 4.42
C HIS A 44 1.94 11.48 3.36
N ILE A 45 1.79 10.23 3.79
CA ILE A 45 1.50 9.08 2.93
C ILE A 45 0.22 8.38 3.37
N ASN A 46 -0.38 7.63 2.47
CA ASN A 46 -1.54 6.81 2.78
C ASN A 46 -1.23 5.77 3.85
N THR A 47 -2.22 5.46 4.69
CA THR A 47 -2.14 4.33 5.61
C THR A 47 -2.42 3.06 4.83
N PHE A 48 -1.51 2.09 4.92
CA PHE A 48 -1.66 0.78 4.31
C PHE A 48 -2.18 -0.25 5.32
N ASN A 49 -2.89 -1.25 4.83
CA ASN A 49 -3.35 -2.35 5.67
C ASN A 49 -2.17 -3.17 6.20
N SER A 50 -2.25 -3.59 7.46
CA SER A 50 -1.30 -4.55 8.00
C SER A 50 -1.53 -5.95 7.41
N GLU A 51 -0.50 -6.78 7.41
CA GLU A 51 -0.60 -8.20 7.02
C GLU A 51 -1.70 -8.92 7.81
N GLN A 52 -1.77 -8.65 9.11
CA GLN A 52 -2.79 -9.24 9.99
C GLN A 52 -4.21 -8.85 9.55
N HIS A 53 -4.44 -7.59 9.20
CA HIS A 53 -5.75 -7.12 8.72
C HIS A 53 -6.15 -7.79 7.40
N ILE A 54 -5.21 -7.95 6.48
CA ILE A 54 -5.44 -8.65 5.21
C ILE A 54 -5.79 -10.12 5.46
N ASN A 55 -5.01 -10.82 6.29
CA ASN A 55 -5.26 -12.20 6.65
C ASN A 55 -6.67 -12.40 7.24
N GLN A 56 -7.05 -11.59 8.22
CA GLN A 56 -8.37 -11.63 8.84
C GLN A 56 -9.49 -11.35 7.83
N SER A 57 -9.29 -10.39 6.94
CA SER A 57 -10.28 -10.03 5.92
C SER A 57 -10.48 -11.19 4.92
N VAL A 58 -9.40 -11.85 4.49
CA VAL A 58 -9.48 -12.99 3.59
C VAL A 58 -10.17 -14.18 4.28
N GLN A 59 -9.83 -14.49 5.53
CA GLN A 59 -10.50 -15.57 6.28
C GLN A 59 -12.00 -15.35 6.41
N LYS A 60 -12.45 -14.10 6.62
CA LYS A 60 -13.87 -13.75 6.73
C LYS A 60 -14.60 -13.67 5.39
N SER A 61 -13.87 -13.57 4.29
CA SER A 61 -14.46 -13.38 2.94
C SER A 61 -15.13 -14.61 2.34
N GLY A 62 -14.83 -15.81 2.87
CA GLY A 62 -15.27 -17.09 2.33
C GLY A 62 -14.39 -17.65 1.20
N PHE A 63 -13.37 -16.92 0.76
CA PHE A 63 -12.38 -17.42 -0.19
C PHE A 63 -11.50 -18.52 0.43
N THR A 64 -11.06 -19.45 -0.41
CA THR A 64 -9.92 -20.34 -0.11
C THR A 64 -8.65 -19.66 -0.60
N ILE A 65 -7.61 -19.66 0.23
CA ILE A 65 -6.30 -19.13 -0.13
C ILE A 65 -5.53 -20.23 -0.86
N ASN A 66 -5.22 -20.02 -2.13
CA ASN A 66 -4.32 -20.89 -2.87
C ASN A 66 -2.85 -20.48 -2.65
N THR A 67 -2.59 -19.19 -2.67
CA THR A 67 -1.25 -18.64 -2.43
C THR A 67 -1.36 -17.30 -1.73
N MET A 68 -0.45 -17.07 -0.78
CA MET A 68 -0.24 -15.79 -0.11
C MET A 68 1.26 -15.58 0.06
N GLN A 69 1.80 -14.57 -0.57
CA GLN A 69 3.23 -14.29 -0.57
C GLN A 69 3.48 -12.81 -0.34
N LYS A 70 4.61 -12.50 0.32
CA LYS A 70 5.12 -11.15 0.43
C LYS A 70 6.29 -10.94 -0.53
N ALA A 71 6.33 -9.78 -1.16
CA ALA A 71 7.44 -9.34 -1.99
C ALA A 71 7.87 -7.93 -1.58
N LEU A 72 9.17 -7.68 -1.65
CA LEU A 72 9.75 -6.36 -1.44
C LEU A 72 10.22 -5.84 -2.80
N TYR A 73 9.69 -4.71 -3.20
CA TYR A 73 10.15 -3.97 -4.37
C TYR A 73 10.81 -2.68 -3.90
N CYS A 74 11.84 -2.26 -4.62
CA CYS A 74 12.57 -1.04 -4.30
C CYS A 74 12.91 -0.30 -5.59
N ASP A 75 12.41 0.93 -5.69
CA ASP A 75 12.78 1.84 -6.76
C ASP A 75 13.94 2.74 -6.31
N GLU A 76 14.88 3.00 -7.22
CA GLU A 76 16.04 3.87 -6.98
C GLU A 76 15.90 5.18 -7.77
N PHE A 77 16.19 6.28 -7.09
CA PHE A 77 16.15 7.63 -7.66
C PHE A 77 17.48 8.35 -7.44
N THR A 78 17.84 9.19 -8.39
CA THR A 78 19.06 10.03 -8.31
C THR A 78 18.96 11.14 -7.27
N SER A 79 17.77 11.46 -6.80
CA SER A 79 17.55 12.49 -5.77
C SER A 79 16.31 12.22 -4.92
N PRO A 80 16.31 12.69 -3.65
CA PRO A 80 15.13 12.66 -2.78
C PRO A 80 13.89 13.31 -3.41
N LEU A 81 14.08 14.40 -4.14
CA LEU A 81 12.98 15.11 -4.80
C LEU A 81 12.27 14.23 -5.83
N ASN A 82 13.02 13.44 -6.61
CA ASN A 82 12.45 12.52 -7.58
C ASN A 82 11.70 11.38 -6.91
N ALA A 83 12.23 10.83 -5.81
CA ALA A 83 11.56 9.83 -5.00
C ALA A 83 10.23 10.35 -4.42
N ILE A 84 10.21 11.57 -3.87
CA ILE A 84 8.99 12.21 -3.36
C ILE A 84 7.97 12.45 -4.47
N ARG A 85 8.42 12.87 -5.65
CA ARG A 85 7.54 13.09 -6.80
C ARG A 85 6.92 11.80 -7.32
N SER A 86 7.64 10.67 -7.28
CA SER A 86 7.13 9.39 -7.75
C SER A 86 5.89 8.94 -6.99
N ILE A 87 5.86 9.07 -5.66
CA ILE A 87 4.68 8.69 -4.86
C ILE A 87 3.47 9.60 -5.11
N LYS A 88 3.70 10.86 -5.47
CA LYS A 88 2.62 11.78 -5.87
C LYS A 88 2.01 11.36 -7.21
N ALA A 89 2.83 10.92 -8.14
CA ALA A 89 2.38 10.47 -9.46
C ALA A 89 1.47 9.24 -9.38
N ILE A 90 1.70 8.32 -8.42
CA ILE A 90 0.86 7.13 -8.19
C ILE A 90 -0.28 7.36 -7.20
N GLY A 91 -0.49 8.59 -6.72
CA GLY A 91 -1.56 8.91 -5.77
C GLY A 91 -1.37 8.33 -4.35
N ALA A 92 -0.15 7.98 -3.97
CA ALA A 92 0.14 7.40 -2.66
C ALA A 92 0.30 8.44 -1.53
N THR A 93 0.10 9.72 -1.83
CA THR A 93 0.09 10.79 -0.84
C THR A 93 -1.18 10.77 0.00
N ALA A 94 -1.05 11.03 1.31
CA ALA A 94 -2.20 11.06 2.21
C ALA A 94 -3.24 12.10 1.76
N GLN A 95 -4.49 11.65 1.62
CA GLN A 95 -5.63 12.55 1.51
C GLN A 95 -6.03 12.99 2.92
N ASN A 96 -5.46 14.10 3.39
CA ASN A 96 -5.84 14.67 4.68
C ASN A 96 -7.27 15.20 4.61
N HIS A 97 -8.22 14.43 5.13
CA HIS A 97 -9.60 14.88 5.35
C HIS A 97 -9.74 15.82 6.57
N SER A 98 -8.70 15.97 7.38
CA SER A 98 -8.65 16.88 8.51
C SER A 98 -8.00 18.21 8.12
N ASN A 99 -8.65 19.27 8.52
CA ASN A 99 -8.51 20.71 8.21
C ASN A 99 -7.14 21.35 8.58
N THR A 100 -6.03 20.64 8.57
CA THR A 100 -4.71 21.17 8.87
C THR A 100 -3.94 21.47 7.59
N ARG A 101 -3.92 22.75 7.24
CA ARG A 101 -3.09 23.40 6.20
C ARG A 101 -3.01 22.64 4.86
N ARG A 102 -4.02 22.82 4.02
CA ARG A 102 -3.93 22.63 2.56
C ARG A 102 -3.00 23.71 1.96
N GLY A 103 -1.70 23.66 2.30
CA GLY A 103 -0.69 24.49 1.66
C GLY A 103 0.24 23.61 0.85
N LEU A 104 0.59 24.06 -0.36
CA LEU A 104 1.75 23.54 -1.06
C LEU A 104 2.94 23.58 -0.09
N LEU A 105 3.73 22.52 -0.03
CA LEU A 105 5.00 22.54 0.71
C LEU A 105 5.78 23.75 0.25
N THR A 106 6.18 24.61 1.17
CA THR A 106 7.06 25.72 0.85
C THR A 106 8.38 25.19 0.32
N LYS A 107 9.10 25.98 -0.45
CA LYS A 107 10.43 25.60 -0.95
C LYS A 107 11.36 25.19 0.21
N HIS A 108 11.30 25.92 1.33
CA HIS A 108 12.09 25.63 2.54
C HIS A 108 11.69 24.28 3.17
N ALA A 109 10.39 24.00 3.35
CA ALA A 109 9.91 22.74 3.89
C ALA A 109 10.31 21.54 3.00
N LEU A 110 10.19 21.68 1.67
CA LEU A 110 10.62 20.66 0.73
C LEU A 110 12.14 20.40 0.83
N GLN A 111 12.92 21.46 1.01
CA GLN A 111 14.37 21.33 1.19
C GLN A 111 14.72 20.61 2.49
N GLN A 112 14.02 20.89 3.60
CA GLN A 112 14.16 20.16 4.85
C GLN A 112 13.89 18.67 4.67
N VAL A 113 12.77 18.31 4.04
CA VAL A 113 12.41 16.90 3.77
C VAL A 113 13.47 16.22 2.90
N CYS A 114 13.93 16.88 1.84
CA CYS A 114 14.99 16.32 0.98
C CYS A 114 16.32 16.11 1.73
N SER A 115 16.67 17.03 2.64
CA SER A 115 17.91 16.92 3.45
C SER A 115 17.83 15.80 4.49
N ALA A 116 16.62 15.49 4.99
CA ALA A 116 16.36 14.42 5.95
C ALA A 116 16.12 13.04 5.29
N TYR A 117 16.11 12.98 3.95
CA TYR A 117 15.84 11.74 3.24
C TYR A 117 16.98 10.72 3.47
N PRO A 118 16.66 9.47 3.89
CA PRO A 118 17.69 8.44 4.07
C PRO A 118 18.24 7.99 2.71
N LEU A 119 19.52 8.27 2.47
CA LEU A 119 20.20 7.83 1.25
C LEU A 119 20.95 6.52 1.51
N LYS A 120 20.94 5.65 0.50
CA LYS A 120 21.75 4.44 0.45
C LYS A 120 22.58 4.47 -0.84
N ASN A 121 23.90 4.39 -0.72
CA ASN A 121 24.84 4.51 -1.86
C ASN A 121 24.60 5.80 -2.69
N ASN A 122 24.37 6.93 -2.01
CA ASN A 122 24.05 8.23 -2.62
C ASN A 122 22.78 8.25 -3.49
N LYS A 123 21.90 7.26 -3.33
CA LYS A 123 20.61 7.20 -4.03
C LYS A 123 19.45 7.25 -3.03
N ALA A 124 18.37 7.84 -3.45
CA ALA A 124 17.11 7.81 -2.74
C ALA A 124 16.33 6.57 -3.14
N HIS A 125 15.94 5.76 -2.16
CA HIS A 125 15.19 4.54 -2.37
C HIS A 125 13.73 4.75 -1.98
N VAL A 126 12.81 4.04 -2.64
CA VAL A 126 11.40 3.95 -2.27
C VAL A 126 11.05 2.47 -2.20
N SER A 127 10.78 1.99 -1.00
CA SER A 127 10.49 0.57 -0.76
C SER A 127 9.00 0.30 -0.68
N TYR A 128 8.54 -0.78 -1.32
CA TYR A 128 7.17 -1.25 -1.32
C TYR A 128 7.10 -2.69 -0.80
N HIS A 129 6.44 -2.89 0.32
CA HIS A 129 6.03 -4.20 0.79
C HIS A 129 4.71 -4.56 0.13
N VAL A 130 4.68 -5.63 -0.64
CA VAL A 130 3.50 -6.03 -1.42
C VAL A 130 3.04 -7.42 -0.99
N MET A 131 1.74 -7.55 -0.75
CA MET A 131 1.10 -8.84 -0.56
C MET A 131 0.51 -9.30 -1.89
N LEU A 132 0.86 -10.53 -2.29
CA LEU A 132 0.34 -11.21 -3.48
C LEU A 132 -0.59 -12.33 -3.03
N LEU A 133 -1.81 -12.31 -3.50
CA LEU A 133 -2.86 -13.25 -3.12
C LEU A 133 -3.42 -13.95 -4.35
N ALA A 134 -3.51 -15.28 -4.31
CA ALA A 134 -4.31 -16.08 -5.22
C ALA A 134 -5.44 -16.73 -4.40
N LEU A 135 -6.67 -16.35 -4.67
CA LEU A 135 -7.87 -16.73 -3.95
C LEU A 135 -8.80 -17.51 -4.86
N CYS A 136 -9.54 -18.48 -4.31
CA CYS A 136 -10.52 -19.25 -5.05
C CYS A 136 -11.87 -19.22 -4.33
N LYS A 137 -12.95 -18.97 -5.06
CA LYS A 137 -14.31 -19.20 -4.57
C LYS A 137 -14.63 -20.68 -4.61
N LYS A 138 -15.01 -21.28 -3.46
CA LYS A 138 -15.35 -22.71 -3.39
C LYS A 138 -16.39 -23.09 -4.44
N LYS A 139 -16.20 -24.24 -5.07
CA LYS A 139 -17.23 -24.85 -5.92
C LYS A 139 -18.42 -25.22 -5.02
N GLN A 140 -19.62 -24.89 -5.46
CA GLN A 140 -20.81 -25.48 -4.85
C GLN A 140 -20.81 -26.98 -5.17
N LEU A 141 -20.69 -27.81 -4.14
CA LEU A 141 -20.98 -29.23 -4.31
C LEU A 141 -22.49 -29.31 -4.60
N ASN A 142 -22.86 -29.71 -5.81
CA ASN A 142 -24.23 -30.08 -6.13
C ASN A 142 -24.61 -31.24 -5.18
N LYS A 143 -25.40 -30.93 -4.17
CA LYS A 143 -26.15 -31.94 -3.43
C LYS A 143 -27.30 -32.40 -4.33
N ASN A 144 -26.97 -33.10 -5.41
CA ASN A 144 -27.96 -33.93 -6.10
C ASN A 144 -27.82 -35.36 -5.55
N ARG A 145 -28.68 -35.65 -4.60
CA ARG A 145 -29.24 -36.95 -4.32
C ARG A 145 -30.68 -36.78 -3.94
#